data_beacd43419b5283dcde7970caf1982bc
#
_entry.id   beacd43419b5283dcde7970caf1982bc
#
_cell.length_a   1.000
_cell.length_b   1.000
_cell.length_c   1.000
_cell.angle_alpha   90.00
_cell.angle_beta   90.00
_cell.angle_gamma   90.00
#
_symmetry.space_group_name_H-M   'P 1'
#
loop_
_entity.id
_entity.type
_entity.pdbx_description
1 polymer ?
#
loop_
_entity_poly.entity_id
_entity_poly.type
_entity_poly.pdbx_seq_one_letter_code
_entity_poly.pdbx_strand_id
1 'polypeptide(L)'
;MATLNTNYTLLLNNYMGNFGGVDAYLRVYAKFERQDIANNKSYVNIKQAIYASADYIYTGDNTYYLNSNIGSTGTRSGSFTFHAGETVINTINAWANHNNDGTFTLTGSAGFTSQAWGKGSSGNYSATLPTIPRAAALTEAPNFNDEENPTITYSNPAGSVVESLQACIASTDGLVIYADYRDISKTDTSYTFELTEQERNNLRLASINSPSMAIKFYVKTVIGGNTYHSTLDRTLTIANANPTFTSFNYEDVNSNTIALTGNSSKIINGYSTLRISNLAAAANKGATLQLIQINDTQYPYSENFTIDIEKWASNKITVYVIDSRNNSTKLETLIGINFINYTEKTITERSCLREGSINEESILSFKGTFFNSSFGAVANTLTASYKYKETGSSAWISGITALNLTINNNNFSYEGYIKGDTNVGFSADKSFDIQITITDLLSERAITLILAVGEPAIDIYKSNVAFGGIYNENESEYQAQFKKAVKFYSKVDGIFPIGSIYMSVNNTNPSGLFGGEWEQIKDTFLLACGDTYANEATGGEATHTLTIEEMPSHNHAIEMTSGGVAYQVERVPFGNQSVWGSSNLPIKPTGGSQPHNNMPPYLAVYVWKRIG
;
A
#
# COMPACT_ATOMS: atom_id res chain seq x y z
N MET A 1 22.73 -14.82 55.61
CA MET A 1 23.33 -13.69 54.86
C MET A 1 22.55 -12.46 55.25
N ALA A 2 23.21 -11.34 55.58
CA ALA A 2 22.50 -10.13 56.00
C ALA A 2 21.83 -9.47 54.77
N THR A 3 20.63 -8.92 54.91
CA THR A 3 20.03 -8.07 53.90
C THR A 3 20.43 -6.61 54.21
N LEU A 4 20.99 -5.94 53.22
CA LEU A 4 21.37 -4.53 53.34
C LEU A 4 20.12 -3.63 53.43
N ASN A 5 20.27 -2.56 54.21
CA ASN A 5 19.30 -1.49 54.29
C ASN A 5 20.01 -0.13 54.05
N THR A 6 19.33 0.97 54.26
CA THR A 6 19.89 2.32 54.07
C THR A 6 20.93 2.74 55.12
N ASN A 7 21.09 1.95 56.20
CA ASN A 7 22.14 2.12 57.17
C ASN A 7 23.30 1.17 56.91
N TYR A 8 24.50 1.52 57.32
CA TYR A 8 25.65 0.63 57.18
C TYR A 8 25.49 -0.64 58.04
N THR A 9 25.56 -1.79 57.39
CA THR A 9 25.54 -3.10 57.98
C THR A 9 26.97 -3.66 58.03
N LEU A 10 27.39 -4.14 59.18
CA LEU A 10 28.70 -4.77 59.36
C LEU A 10 28.68 -6.17 58.71
N LEU A 11 29.56 -6.37 57.74
CA LEU A 11 29.64 -7.62 56.96
C LEU A 11 30.89 -8.46 57.29
N LEU A 12 31.95 -7.81 57.71
CA LEU A 12 33.20 -8.46 58.11
C LEU A 12 33.73 -7.75 59.37
N ASN A 13 34.19 -8.53 60.34
CA ASN A 13 34.81 -8.03 61.56
C ASN A 13 35.90 -9.03 61.98
N ASN A 14 37.07 -8.93 61.39
CA ASN A 14 38.18 -9.83 61.60
C ASN A 14 39.26 -9.17 62.46
N TYR A 15 39.68 -9.90 63.49
CA TYR A 15 40.80 -9.49 64.35
C TYR A 15 42.10 -9.49 63.54
N MET A 16 42.84 -8.42 63.57
CA MET A 16 44.10 -8.24 62.86
C MET A 16 45.32 -8.49 63.74
N GLY A 17 45.15 -8.43 65.04
CA GLY A 17 46.20 -8.57 66.01
C GLY A 17 46.26 -7.38 67.02
N ASN A 18 47.13 -7.53 68.01
CA ASN A 18 47.44 -6.44 68.95
C ASN A 18 48.69 -5.69 68.49
N PHE A 19 48.57 -4.35 68.32
CA PHE A 19 49.63 -3.47 67.85
C PHE A 19 50.09 -2.59 68.99
N GLY A 20 51.08 -3.08 69.74
CA GLY A 20 51.65 -2.29 70.90
C GLY A 20 50.65 -2.03 72.02
N GLY A 21 49.76 -2.95 72.33
CA GLY A 21 48.73 -2.80 73.37
C GLY A 21 47.34 -2.43 72.81
N VAL A 22 47.20 -2.13 71.54
CA VAL A 22 45.94 -1.74 70.92
C VAL A 22 45.44 -2.87 70.03
N ASP A 23 44.25 -3.36 70.29
CA ASP A 23 43.60 -4.35 69.44
C ASP A 23 42.99 -3.70 68.21
N ALA A 24 43.27 -4.28 67.04
CA ALA A 24 42.76 -3.81 65.77
C ALA A 24 41.94 -4.87 65.04
N TYR A 25 40.92 -4.40 64.34
CA TYR A 25 39.99 -5.22 63.57
C TYR A 25 39.84 -4.66 62.18
N LEU A 26 39.90 -5.51 61.17
CA LEU A 26 39.46 -5.22 59.80
C LEU A 26 37.95 -5.34 59.72
N ARG A 27 37.29 -4.26 59.38
CA ARG A 27 35.84 -4.20 59.25
C ARG A 27 35.43 -3.82 57.83
N VAL A 28 34.37 -4.45 57.36
CA VAL A 28 33.69 -4.03 56.13
C VAL A 28 32.23 -3.79 56.42
N TYR A 29 31.76 -2.68 55.96
CA TYR A 29 30.36 -2.29 56.07
C TYR A 29 29.82 -2.05 54.68
N ALA A 30 28.54 -2.34 54.45
CA ALA A 30 27.84 -1.94 53.26
C ALA A 30 26.43 -1.41 53.57
N LYS A 31 25.96 -0.52 52.76
CA LYS A 31 24.55 -0.10 52.70
C LYS A 31 24.12 0.05 51.26
N PHE A 32 22.83 0.00 51.00
CA PHE A 32 22.32 0.55 49.77
C PHE A 32 21.73 1.93 50.01
N GLU A 33 21.84 2.83 49.04
CA GLU A 33 21.32 4.20 49.20
C GLU A 33 19.97 4.37 48.52
N ARG A 34 19.85 3.86 47.32
CA ARG A 34 18.65 3.97 46.48
C ARG A 34 18.57 2.85 45.44
N GLN A 35 17.36 2.58 44.99
CA GLN A 35 17.09 1.67 43.89
C GLN A 35 16.63 2.46 42.67
N ASP A 36 17.10 2.07 41.49
CA ASP A 36 16.60 2.45 40.20
C ASP A 36 15.82 1.26 39.65
N ILE A 37 14.53 1.25 39.97
CA ILE A 37 13.62 0.13 39.65
C ILE A 37 13.53 -0.06 38.12
N ALA A 38 13.46 1.05 37.39
CA ALA A 38 13.35 1.02 35.93
C ALA A 38 14.54 0.32 35.26
N ASN A 39 15.75 0.57 35.75
CA ASN A 39 16.99 0.00 35.23
C ASN A 39 17.47 -1.24 36.00
N ASN A 40 16.66 -1.77 36.90
CA ASN A 40 16.95 -2.97 37.69
C ASN A 40 18.32 -2.93 38.43
N LYS A 41 18.62 -1.83 39.11
CA LYS A 41 19.90 -1.66 39.79
C LYS A 41 19.75 -0.91 41.11
N SER A 42 20.69 -1.16 42.04
CA SER A 42 20.78 -0.48 43.34
C SER A 42 22.12 0.20 43.47
N TYR A 43 22.13 1.42 44.00
CA TYR A 43 23.38 2.13 44.33
C TYR A 43 23.86 1.71 45.69
N VAL A 44 25.06 1.14 45.75
CA VAL A 44 25.63 0.51 46.94
C VAL A 44 26.90 1.25 47.36
N ASN A 45 27.02 1.50 48.65
CA ASN A 45 28.22 2.02 49.26
C ASN A 45 28.83 0.94 50.14
N ILE A 46 30.11 0.62 49.91
CA ILE A 46 30.90 -0.28 50.72
C ILE A 46 32.06 0.48 51.30
N LYS A 47 32.31 0.35 52.59
CA LYS A 47 33.49 0.91 53.22
C LYS A 47 34.30 -0.18 53.94
N GLN A 48 35.59 -0.13 53.75
CA GLN A 48 36.57 -0.83 54.52
C GLN A 48 37.11 0.09 55.61
N ALA A 49 37.10 -0.35 56.83
CA ALA A 49 37.59 0.42 57.95
C ALA A 49 38.51 -0.43 58.84
N ILE A 50 39.39 0.22 59.53
CA ILE A 50 40.13 -0.36 60.64
C ILE A 50 39.51 0.22 61.91
N TYR A 51 39.10 -0.67 62.80
CA TYR A 51 38.71 -0.34 64.16
C TYR A 51 39.89 -0.53 65.09
N ALA A 52 40.23 0.45 65.91
CA ALA A 52 41.26 0.41 66.94
C ALA A 52 40.62 0.56 68.32
N SER A 53 41.02 -0.24 69.29
CA SER A 53 40.47 -0.22 70.65
C SER A 53 40.94 1.00 71.51
N ALA A 54 42.01 1.69 71.07
CA ALA A 54 42.54 2.88 71.70
C ALA A 54 43.22 3.79 70.63
N ASP A 55 43.54 5.03 70.99
CA ASP A 55 44.31 5.93 70.14
C ASP A 55 45.74 5.42 69.94
N TYR A 56 46.27 5.74 68.76
CA TYR A 56 47.66 5.66 68.39
C TYR A 56 48.17 4.25 68.03
N ILE A 57 47.83 3.82 66.82
CA ILE A 57 48.65 2.85 66.11
C ILE A 57 49.26 3.55 64.89
N TYR A 58 50.57 3.74 64.90
CA TYR A 58 51.32 4.11 63.70
C TYR A 58 51.68 2.83 62.93
N THR A 59 51.25 2.71 61.70
CA THR A 59 51.59 1.61 60.83
C THR A 59 52.29 2.18 59.59
N GLY A 60 53.59 1.83 59.42
CA GLY A 60 54.31 2.08 58.18
C GLY A 60 54.08 0.93 57.22
N ASP A 61 54.24 1.16 55.93
CA ASP A 61 54.23 0.18 54.86
C ASP A 61 53.07 -0.83 54.93
N ASN A 62 51.87 -0.33 54.79
CA ASN A 62 50.67 -1.16 54.75
C ASN A 62 50.25 -1.43 53.33
N THR A 63 49.71 -2.64 53.10
CA THR A 63 48.97 -2.97 51.90
C THR A 63 47.53 -3.32 52.25
N TYR A 64 46.60 -2.77 51.48
CA TYR A 64 45.20 -3.00 51.74
C TYR A 64 44.39 -2.95 50.44
N TYR A 65 43.31 -3.71 50.39
CA TYR A 65 42.39 -3.77 49.23
C TYR A 65 40.96 -3.99 49.68
N LEU A 66 40.04 -3.52 48.84
CA LEU A 66 38.61 -3.80 48.95
C LEU A 66 38.11 -4.15 47.58
N ASN A 67 37.62 -5.39 47.42
CA ASN A 67 37.07 -5.91 46.20
C ASN A 67 35.62 -6.33 46.41
N SER A 68 34.81 -6.17 45.38
CA SER A 68 33.46 -6.69 45.34
C SER A 68 33.07 -7.03 43.90
N ASN A 69 31.97 -7.78 43.75
CA ASN A 69 31.40 -8.06 42.42
C ASN A 69 30.79 -6.82 41.74
N ILE A 70 30.80 -5.65 42.38
CA ILE A 70 30.36 -4.38 41.77
C ILE A 70 31.51 -3.36 41.61
N GLY A 71 32.71 -3.69 42.05
CA GLY A 71 33.87 -2.81 41.91
C GLY A 71 35.06 -3.25 42.77
N SER A 72 36.20 -2.62 42.54
CA SER A 72 37.43 -2.89 43.27
C SER A 72 38.23 -1.60 43.45
N THR A 73 38.93 -1.46 44.60
CA THR A 73 39.86 -0.36 44.82
C THR A 73 41.27 -0.67 44.32
N GLY A 74 41.49 -1.91 43.87
CA GLY A 74 42.85 -2.47 43.70
C GLY A 74 43.61 -2.53 45.01
N THR A 75 44.84 -3.05 44.96
CA THR A 75 45.76 -3.08 46.09
C THR A 75 46.40 -1.70 46.23
N ARG A 76 46.33 -1.13 47.42
CA ARG A 76 46.92 0.18 47.77
C ARG A 76 47.97 0.00 48.81
N SER A 77 48.88 0.92 48.92
CA SER A 77 49.88 0.98 49.98
C SER A 77 49.94 2.39 50.61
N GLY A 78 50.30 2.45 51.87
CA GLY A 78 50.40 3.72 52.57
C GLY A 78 50.62 3.54 54.09
N SER A 79 51.06 4.56 54.78
CA SER A 79 51.15 4.59 56.24
C SER A 79 49.92 5.25 56.85
N PHE A 80 49.47 4.72 57.98
CA PHE A 80 48.31 5.24 58.70
C PHE A 80 48.63 5.44 60.18
N THR A 81 47.98 6.44 60.78
CA THR A 81 47.81 6.53 62.22
C THR A 81 46.36 6.23 62.54
N PHE A 82 46.10 5.19 63.32
CA PHE A 82 44.75 4.85 63.71
C PHE A 82 44.42 5.54 65.05
N HIS A 83 43.24 6.12 65.13
CA HIS A 83 42.64 6.68 66.33
C HIS A 83 41.63 5.69 66.94
N ALA A 84 41.32 5.83 68.22
CA ALA A 84 40.25 5.00 68.82
C ALA A 84 38.95 5.11 68.02
N GLY A 85 38.36 3.94 67.77
CA GLY A 85 37.19 3.84 66.91
C GLY A 85 37.52 3.45 65.49
N GLU A 86 36.76 3.92 64.53
CA GLU A 86 36.86 3.49 63.13
C GLU A 86 37.54 4.53 62.26
N THR A 87 38.53 4.10 61.47
CA THR A 87 39.15 4.85 60.37
C THR A 87 38.82 4.18 59.06
N VAL A 88 38.06 4.88 58.19
CA VAL A 88 37.74 4.38 56.85
C VAL A 88 38.96 4.53 55.94
N ILE A 89 39.36 3.45 55.27
CA ILE A 89 40.56 3.40 54.44
C ILE A 89 40.25 3.20 52.96
N ASN A 90 39.13 2.56 52.63
CA ASN A 90 38.67 2.36 51.27
C ASN A 90 37.16 2.49 51.18
N THR A 91 36.70 2.94 50.03
CA THR A 91 35.27 2.96 49.69
C THR A 91 35.05 2.50 48.26
N ILE A 92 33.96 1.78 48.01
CA ILE A 92 33.39 1.49 46.69
C ILE A 92 31.98 2.06 46.69
N ASN A 93 31.71 2.91 45.73
CA ASN A 93 30.37 3.49 45.47
C ASN A 93 30.00 3.12 44.03
N ALA A 94 29.10 2.18 43.86
CA ALA A 94 28.80 1.64 42.54
C ALA A 94 27.35 1.17 42.39
N TRP A 95 26.91 1.09 41.18
CA TRP A 95 25.65 0.45 40.85
C TRP A 95 25.80 -1.08 40.79
N ALA A 96 24.95 -1.79 41.52
CA ALA A 96 24.76 -3.22 41.46
C ALA A 96 23.61 -3.52 40.49
N ASN A 97 23.89 -4.14 39.37
CA ASN A 97 22.87 -4.58 38.44
C ASN A 97 22.25 -5.88 38.97
N HIS A 98 20.96 -5.86 39.28
CA HIS A 98 20.24 -7.04 39.75
C HIS A 98 20.03 -8.07 38.65
N ASN A 99 19.82 -9.32 39.06
CA ASN A 99 19.39 -10.40 38.19
C ASN A 99 18.01 -10.10 37.58
N ASN A 100 17.62 -10.85 36.58
CA ASN A 100 16.32 -10.66 35.92
C ASN A 100 15.12 -10.82 36.88
N ASP A 101 15.26 -11.61 37.93
CA ASP A 101 14.27 -11.77 38.99
C ASP A 101 14.28 -10.64 40.04
N GLY A 102 15.14 -9.64 39.87
CA GLY A 102 15.29 -8.50 40.78
C GLY A 102 16.14 -8.77 42.00
N THR A 103 16.73 -9.95 42.17
CA THR A 103 17.63 -10.28 43.28
C THR A 103 19.05 -9.84 42.99
N PHE A 104 19.83 -9.59 44.04
CA PHE A 104 21.26 -9.39 43.93
C PHE A 104 21.96 -9.81 45.22
N THR A 105 23.06 -10.53 45.08
CA THR A 105 23.94 -10.89 46.16
C THR A 105 25.26 -10.11 46.01
N LEU A 106 25.52 -9.22 46.94
CA LEU A 106 26.80 -8.58 47.07
C LEU A 106 27.80 -9.55 47.66
N THR A 107 28.93 -9.74 46.98
CA THR A 107 30.05 -10.58 47.45
C THR A 107 31.34 -9.78 47.31
N GLY A 108 32.30 -10.04 48.16
CA GLY A 108 33.57 -9.38 48.05
C GLY A 108 34.60 -9.91 49.04
N SER A 109 35.79 -9.32 48.98
CA SER A 109 36.88 -9.60 49.87
C SER A 109 37.60 -8.31 50.27
N ALA A 110 38.11 -8.27 51.45
CA ALA A 110 38.94 -7.19 51.94
C ALA A 110 40.16 -7.72 52.68
N GLY A 111 41.24 -6.99 52.60
CA GLY A 111 42.46 -7.32 53.30
C GLY A 111 43.21 -6.07 53.75
N PHE A 112 43.93 -6.22 54.84
CA PHE A 112 44.89 -5.25 55.32
C PHE A 112 46.09 -6.01 55.91
N THR A 113 47.29 -5.60 55.56
CA THR A 113 48.53 -6.16 56.06
C THR A 113 49.49 -5.05 56.38
N SER A 114 49.99 -5.03 57.61
CA SER A 114 51.07 -4.13 58.02
C SER A 114 52.40 -4.89 57.94
N GLN A 115 53.26 -4.47 57.04
CA GLN A 115 54.59 -5.07 56.90
C GLN A 115 55.46 -4.73 58.08
N ALA A 116 55.36 -3.50 58.62
CA ALA A 116 56.13 -3.05 59.77
C ALA A 116 55.86 -3.90 61.05
N TRP A 117 54.69 -4.43 61.20
CA TRP A 117 54.28 -5.23 62.37
C TRP A 117 54.11 -6.71 62.08
N GLY A 118 54.19 -7.11 60.79
CA GLY A 118 53.92 -8.49 60.36
C GLY A 118 52.51 -8.97 60.70
N LYS A 119 51.57 -8.06 60.80
CA LYS A 119 50.19 -8.36 61.24
C LYS A 119 49.18 -7.87 60.20
N GLY A 120 48.06 -8.54 60.14
CA GLY A 120 46.99 -8.20 59.21
C GLY A 120 45.87 -9.22 59.25
N SER A 121 44.88 -8.97 58.46
CA SER A 121 43.76 -9.89 58.25
C SER A 121 43.16 -9.70 56.88
N SER A 122 42.52 -10.75 56.40
CA SER A 122 41.68 -10.68 55.20
C SER A 122 40.44 -11.57 55.37
N GLY A 123 39.46 -11.31 54.60
CA GLY A 123 38.25 -12.13 54.63
C GLY A 123 37.28 -11.79 53.51
N ASN A 124 36.38 -12.72 53.29
CA ASN A 124 35.27 -12.57 52.36
C ASN A 124 34.04 -12.04 53.08
N TYR A 125 33.22 -11.29 52.38
CA TYR A 125 31.95 -10.80 52.88
C TYR A 125 30.86 -11.03 51.88
N SER A 126 29.62 -11.13 52.35
CA SER A 126 28.45 -11.21 51.46
C SER A 126 27.21 -10.66 52.15
N ALA A 127 26.31 -10.11 51.32
CA ALA A 127 25.01 -9.63 51.76
C ALA A 127 24.02 -9.68 50.58
N THR A 128 22.75 -9.72 50.87
CA THR A 128 21.71 -9.54 49.82
C THR A 128 21.24 -8.09 49.80
N LEU A 129 20.93 -7.59 48.61
CA LEU A 129 20.20 -6.34 48.44
C LEU A 129 18.70 -6.59 48.52
N PRO A 130 17.90 -5.59 48.94
CA PRO A 130 16.45 -5.69 48.76
C PRO A 130 16.09 -5.98 47.31
N THR A 131 15.23 -6.96 47.11
CA THR A 131 14.78 -7.35 45.78
C THR A 131 14.06 -6.20 45.10
N ILE A 132 14.41 -5.92 43.88
CA ILE A 132 13.67 -4.97 43.04
C ILE A 132 12.47 -5.69 42.44
N PRO A 133 11.24 -5.23 42.67
CA PRO A 133 10.06 -5.83 42.08
C PRO A 133 10.13 -5.80 40.56
N ARG A 134 10.01 -6.93 39.91
CA ARG A 134 10.04 -7.08 38.44
C ARG A 134 8.67 -7.38 37.93
N ALA A 135 8.12 -6.47 37.14
CA ALA A 135 6.86 -6.71 36.45
C ALA A 135 7.02 -7.86 35.43
N ALA A 136 5.93 -8.57 35.18
CA ALA A 136 5.88 -9.57 34.12
C ALA A 136 6.03 -8.89 32.75
N ALA A 137 6.67 -9.60 31.85
CA ALA A 137 6.85 -9.15 30.46
C ALA A 137 6.15 -10.10 29.49
N LEU A 138 5.34 -9.56 28.61
CA LEU A 138 4.78 -10.27 27.49
C LEU A 138 5.91 -10.51 26.47
N THR A 139 6.21 -11.78 26.19
CA THR A 139 7.34 -12.17 25.33
C THR A 139 6.90 -12.47 23.92
N GLU A 140 5.72 -13.06 23.76
CA GLU A 140 5.15 -13.39 22.46
C GLU A 140 3.63 -13.27 22.48
N ALA A 141 3.06 -12.91 21.34
CA ALA A 141 1.63 -12.96 21.05
C ALA A 141 1.44 -13.25 19.56
N PRO A 142 0.42 -13.99 19.13
CA PRO A 142 0.17 -14.28 17.73
C PRO A 142 -0.60 -13.15 17.04
N ASN A 143 -0.47 -13.06 15.71
CA ASN A 143 -1.57 -12.60 14.90
C ASN A 143 -2.62 -13.72 14.88
N PHE A 144 -3.91 -13.39 14.88
CA PHE A 144 -4.96 -14.41 14.90
C PHE A 144 -6.21 -13.93 14.16
N ASN A 145 -7.14 -14.84 13.90
CA ASN A 145 -8.43 -14.47 13.35
C ASN A 145 -9.54 -14.57 14.42
N ASP A 146 -10.68 -13.96 14.12
CA ASP A 146 -11.83 -13.87 15.06
C ASP A 146 -12.43 -15.22 15.49
N GLU A 147 -12.06 -16.33 14.85
CA GLU A 147 -12.53 -17.70 15.19
C GLU A 147 -11.52 -18.45 16.06
N GLU A 148 -10.30 -17.98 16.17
CA GLU A 148 -9.23 -18.60 16.94
C GLU A 148 -9.23 -18.14 18.41
N ASN A 149 -8.55 -18.94 19.23
CA ASN A 149 -8.22 -18.64 20.62
C ASN A 149 -6.72 -18.36 20.71
N PRO A 150 -6.29 -17.08 20.78
CA PRO A 150 -4.88 -16.75 20.76
C PRO A 150 -4.18 -17.14 22.06
N THR A 151 -2.98 -17.69 21.93
CA THR A 151 -2.10 -18.02 23.07
C THR A 151 -0.95 -17.01 23.12
N ILE A 152 -0.80 -16.36 24.26
CA ILE A 152 0.34 -15.49 24.56
C ILE A 152 1.39 -16.24 25.37
N THR A 153 2.65 -15.82 25.25
CA THR A 153 3.71 -16.23 26.16
C THR A 153 4.22 -15.01 26.95
N TYR A 154 4.60 -15.25 28.18
CA TYR A 154 5.07 -14.22 29.08
C TYR A 154 6.10 -14.75 30.06
N SER A 155 6.90 -13.87 30.62
CA SER A 155 7.80 -14.16 31.74
C SER A 155 7.33 -13.41 32.97
N ASN A 156 7.33 -14.08 34.13
CA ASN A 156 7.05 -13.45 35.43
C ASN A 156 8.23 -13.65 36.37
N PRO A 157 9.28 -12.80 36.31
CA PRO A 157 10.48 -12.96 37.12
C PRO A 157 10.24 -12.81 38.61
N ALA A 158 9.18 -12.11 39.02
CA ALA A 158 8.82 -11.99 40.45
C ALA A 158 8.02 -13.20 40.99
N GLY A 159 7.54 -14.08 40.10
CA GLY A 159 6.81 -15.31 40.47
C GLY A 159 5.57 -15.01 41.32
N SER A 160 5.42 -15.71 42.41
CA SER A 160 4.26 -15.61 43.32
C SER A 160 4.20 -14.29 44.12
N VAL A 161 5.24 -13.47 44.11
CA VAL A 161 5.29 -12.18 44.83
C VAL A 161 4.38 -11.14 44.20
N VAL A 162 4.01 -11.27 42.92
CA VAL A 162 3.04 -10.37 42.31
C VAL A 162 1.67 -10.49 43.00
N GLU A 163 1.02 -9.35 43.25
CA GLU A 163 -0.31 -9.28 43.88
C GLU A 163 -1.36 -9.76 42.89
N SER A 164 -1.31 -9.23 41.65
CA SER A 164 -2.17 -9.63 40.55
C SER A 164 -1.40 -9.70 39.24
N LEU A 165 -1.72 -10.71 38.43
CA LEU A 165 -1.23 -10.88 37.08
C LEU A 165 -2.41 -11.18 36.16
N GLN A 166 -2.67 -10.28 35.22
CA GLN A 166 -3.86 -10.34 34.37
C GLN A 166 -3.47 -10.07 32.92
N ALA A 167 -4.25 -10.64 31.98
CA ALA A 167 -4.11 -10.37 30.57
C ALA A 167 -5.43 -9.91 29.94
N CYS A 168 -5.36 -9.06 28.93
CA CYS A 168 -6.51 -8.65 28.13
C CYS A 168 -6.10 -8.39 26.67
N ILE A 169 -7.12 -8.25 25.81
CA ILE A 169 -6.99 -7.82 24.43
C ILE A 169 -7.73 -6.48 24.27
N ALA A 170 -7.07 -5.47 23.75
CA ALA A 170 -7.62 -4.13 23.65
C ALA A 170 -7.25 -3.43 22.32
N SER A 171 -7.77 -2.24 22.12
CA SER A 171 -7.34 -1.33 21.06
C SER A 171 -5.88 -0.90 21.25
N THR A 172 -5.24 -0.42 20.19
CA THR A 172 -3.83 -0.02 20.22
C THR A 172 -3.53 1.14 21.18
N ASP A 173 -4.53 1.99 21.43
CA ASP A 173 -4.47 3.07 22.44
C ASP A 173 -4.86 2.60 23.86
N GLY A 174 -5.38 1.38 23.98
CA GLY A 174 -5.80 0.79 25.27
C GLY A 174 -7.12 1.32 25.81
N LEU A 175 -7.86 2.13 25.07
CA LEU A 175 -9.12 2.75 25.54
C LEU A 175 -10.31 1.81 25.44
N VAL A 176 -10.31 0.89 24.48
CA VAL A 176 -11.37 -0.09 24.26
C VAL A 176 -10.86 -1.48 24.59
N ILE A 177 -11.52 -2.18 25.51
CA ILE A 177 -11.22 -3.56 25.85
C ILE A 177 -12.13 -4.47 25.02
N TYR A 178 -11.53 -5.37 24.24
CA TYR A 178 -12.23 -6.35 23.40
C TYR A 178 -12.44 -7.69 24.11
N ALA A 179 -11.42 -8.14 24.84
CA ALA A 179 -11.51 -9.26 25.76
C ALA A 179 -11.04 -8.80 27.14
N ASP A 180 -11.90 -8.98 28.14
CA ASP A 180 -11.70 -8.45 29.48
C ASP A 180 -10.45 -8.97 30.17
N TYR A 181 -9.95 -8.21 31.17
CA TYR A 181 -8.86 -8.65 32.01
C TYR A 181 -9.20 -9.95 32.74
N ARG A 182 -8.37 -10.96 32.53
CA ARG A 182 -8.47 -12.27 33.16
C ARG A 182 -7.22 -12.56 33.95
N ASP A 183 -7.39 -13.16 35.13
CA ASP A 183 -6.27 -13.64 35.92
C ASP A 183 -5.53 -14.74 35.16
N ILE A 184 -4.22 -14.61 35.06
CA ILE A 184 -3.33 -15.60 34.43
C ILE A 184 -2.38 -16.17 35.48
N SER A 185 -1.85 -17.34 35.20
CA SER A 185 -0.97 -18.04 36.14
C SER A 185 0.29 -17.23 36.43
N LYS A 186 0.68 -17.19 37.71
CA LYS A 186 1.92 -16.54 38.15
C LYS A 186 3.16 -17.44 37.93
N THR A 187 2.93 -18.72 37.64
CA THR A 187 3.98 -19.75 37.51
C THR A 187 4.13 -20.27 36.09
N ASP A 188 3.06 -20.21 35.28
CA ASP A 188 3.12 -20.63 33.90
C ASP A 188 3.76 -19.54 33.02
N THR A 189 4.12 -19.93 31.80
CA THR A 189 4.76 -19.03 30.83
C THR A 189 3.88 -18.74 29.63
N SER A 190 2.66 -19.29 29.61
CA SER A 190 1.70 -19.07 28.51
C SER A 190 0.27 -18.99 29.04
N TYR A 191 -0.58 -18.31 28.28
CA TYR A 191 -2.02 -18.21 28.54
C TYR A 191 -2.79 -18.19 27.22
N THR A 192 -3.82 -19.02 27.12
CA THR A 192 -4.73 -19.05 25.99
C THR A 192 -6.02 -18.28 26.33
N PHE A 193 -6.36 -17.32 25.51
CA PHE A 193 -7.64 -16.61 25.63
C PHE A 193 -8.76 -17.47 25.06
N GLU A 194 -9.57 -18.06 25.92
CA GLU A 194 -10.84 -18.67 25.52
C GLU A 194 -11.86 -17.55 25.28
N LEU A 195 -11.92 -17.06 24.03
CA LEU A 195 -12.77 -15.94 23.67
C LEU A 195 -14.24 -16.36 23.68
N THR A 196 -15.06 -15.61 24.38
CA THR A 196 -16.53 -15.74 24.35
C THR A 196 -17.08 -15.19 23.03
N GLU A 197 -18.27 -15.59 22.63
CA GLU A 197 -18.91 -15.05 21.42
C GLU A 197 -19.15 -13.54 21.52
N GLN A 198 -19.39 -13.01 22.71
CA GLN A 198 -19.52 -11.56 22.91
C GLN A 198 -18.20 -10.84 22.63
N GLU A 199 -17.07 -11.37 23.09
CA GLU A 199 -15.75 -10.79 22.82
C GLU A 199 -15.38 -10.90 21.34
N ARG A 200 -15.69 -12.02 20.68
CA ARG A 200 -15.57 -12.17 19.24
C ARG A 200 -16.39 -11.12 18.48
N ASN A 201 -17.61 -10.87 18.93
CA ASN A 201 -18.46 -9.83 18.35
C ASN A 201 -17.89 -8.42 18.58
N ASN A 202 -17.33 -8.13 19.75
CA ASN A 202 -16.64 -6.86 20.00
C ASN A 202 -15.48 -6.64 19.01
N LEU A 203 -14.67 -7.67 18.76
CA LEU A 203 -13.58 -7.65 17.80
C LEU A 203 -14.08 -7.44 16.36
N ARG A 204 -15.15 -8.15 15.98
CA ARG A 204 -15.78 -8.03 14.64
C ARG A 204 -16.35 -6.64 14.38
N LEU A 205 -17.03 -6.06 15.38
CA LEU A 205 -17.59 -4.71 15.29
C LEU A 205 -16.52 -3.62 15.27
N ALA A 206 -15.43 -3.82 15.99
CA ALA A 206 -14.30 -2.90 15.94
C ALA A 206 -13.64 -2.87 14.55
N SER A 207 -13.71 -3.98 13.79
CA SER A 207 -13.17 -4.12 12.43
C SER A 207 -14.28 -4.09 11.36
N ILE A 208 -15.35 -3.30 11.58
CA ILE A 208 -16.52 -3.31 10.68
C ILE A 208 -16.21 -2.82 9.26
N ASN A 209 -15.21 -1.95 9.10
CA ASN A 209 -14.84 -1.32 7.83
C ASN A 209 -13.50 -1.83 7.27
N SER A 210 -12.95 -2.89 7.84
CA SER A 210 -11.69 -3.47 7.38
C SER A 210 -11.67 -4.98 7.62
N PRO A 211 -11.09 -5.79 6.74
CA PRO A 211 -10.93 -7.22 6.97
C PRO A 211 -9.91 -7.54 8.07
N SER A 212 -9.14 -6.55 8.51
CA SER A 212 -8.17 -6.68 9.59
C SER A 212 -8.00 -5.37 10.34
N MET A 213 -7.57 -5.47 11.59
CA MET A 213 -7.22 -4.31 12.41
C MET A 213 -6.02 -4.62 13.32
N ALA A 214 -5.34 -3.56 13.74
CA ALA A 214 -4.34 -3.67 14.79
C ALA A 214 -5.01 -3.74 16.16
N ILE A 215 -4.52 -4.66 16.97
CA ILE A 215 -4.93 -4.85 18.36
C ILE A 215 -3.69 -4.90 19.25
N LYS A 216 -3.91 -4.82 20.54
CA LYS A 216 -2.83 -4.89 21.53
C LYS A 216 -3.17 -5.94 22.59
N PHE A 217 -2.22 -6.84 22.81
CA PHE A 217 -2.24 -7.71 23.98
C PHE A 217 -1.58 -7.00 25.15
N TYR A 218 -2.17 -7.12 26.31
CA TYR A 218 -1.68 -6.58 27.56
C TYR A 218 -1.43 -7.69 28.56
N VAL A 219 -0.31 -7.60 29.25
CA VAL A 219 -0.10 -8.27 30.54
C VAL A 219 0.04 -7.17 31.59
N LYS A 220 -0.87 -7.16 32.56
CA LYS A 220 -0.94 -6.22 33.67
C LYS A 220 -0.41 -6.90 34.92
N THR A 221 0.60 -6.32 35.54
CA THR A 221 1.18 -6.77 36.80
C THR A 221 0.89 -5.76 37.90
N VAL A 222 0.38 -6.21 39.03
CA VAL A 222 0.30 -5.40 40.25
C VAL A 222 1.32 -5.97 41.24
N ILE A 223 2.26 -5.14 41.66
CA ILE A 223 3.33 -5.52 42.59
C ILE A 223 3.78 -4.30 43.41
N GLY A 224 3.86 -4.47 44.74
CA GLY A 224 4.19 -3.38 45.64
C GLY A 224 3.21 -2.22 45.56
N GLY A 225 1.92 -2.47 45.32
CA GLY A 225 0.88 -1.47 45.13
C GLY A 225 0.95 -0.69 43.80
N ASN A 226 1.90 -0.97 42.94
CA ASN A 226 2.06 -0.32 41.62
C ASN A 226 1.55 -1.23 40.49
N THR A 227 1.00 -0.60 39.46
CA THR A 227 0.54 -1.28 38.26
C THR A 227 1.52 -1.06 37.11
N TYR A 228 1.89 -2.13 36.44
CA TYR A 228 2.76 -2.13 35.27
C TYR A 228 2.07 -2.85 34.13
N HIS A 229 2.34 -2.40 32.90
CA HIS A 229 1.80 -3.01 31.69
C HIS A 229 2.96 -3.41 30.75
N SER A 230 2.88 -4.63 30.23
CA SER A 230 3.70 -5.08 29.12
C SER A 230 2.78 -5.39 27.94
N THR A 231 3.12 -4.91 26.75
CA THR A 231 2.22 -4.94 25.61
C THR A 231 2.91 -5.37 24.32
N LEU A 232 2.14 -6.01 23.42
CA LEU A 232 2.56 -6.31 22.05
C LEU A 232 1.42 -6.00 21.09
N ASP A 233 1.74 -5.24 20.04
CA ASP A 233 0.81 -4.99 18.94
C ASP A 233 0.77 -6.20 18.00
N ARG A 234 -0.44 -6.57 17.56
CA ARG A 234 -0.69 -7.69 16.66
C ARG A 234 -1.82 -7.36 15.71
N THR A 235 -1.99 -8.17 14.70
CA THR A 235 -3.08 -8.04 13.74
C THR A 235 -4.15 -9.08 14.01
N LEU A 236 -5.38 -8.61 14.15
CA LEU A 236 -6.59 -9.41 14.06
C LEU A 236 -7.07 -9.41 12.61
N THR A 237 -7.49 -10.56 12.10
CA THR A 237 -8.22 -10.70 10.83
C THR A 237 -9.62 -11.25 11.07
N ILE A 238 -10.56 -10.90 10.21
CA ILE A 238 -11.91 -11.45 10.26
C ILE A 238 -12.01 -12.56 9.22
N ALA A 239 -12.01 -13.79 9.68
CA ALA A 239 -12.07 -14.99 8.83
C ALA A 239 -13.49 -15.21 8.28
N ASN A 240 -13.60 -15.86 7.13
CA ASN A 240 -14.88 -16.31 6.54
C ASN A 240 -15.96 -15.22 6.55
N ALA A 241 -15.58 -13.98 6.28
CA ALA A 241 -16.45 -12.81 6.44
C ALA A 241 -17.16 -12.40 5.14
N ASN A 242 -17.01 -13.14 4.05
CA ASN A 242 -17.68 -12.81 2.78
C ASN A 242 -19.19 -12.73 2.98
N PRO A 243 -19.85 -11.75 2.38
CA PRO A 243 -21.30 -11.67 2.41
C PRO A 243 -21.94 -12.91 1.76
N THR A 244 -23.10 -13.33 2.24
CA THR A 244 -23.90 -14.33 1.54
C THR A 244 -24.64 -13.66 0.40
N PHE A 245 -24.70 -14.32 -0.76
CA PHE A 245 -25.47 -13.85 -1.90
C PHE A 245 -25.95 -15.05 -2.70
N THR A 246 -27.26 -15.31 -2.69
CA THR A 246 -27.82 -16.57 -3.20
C THR A 246 -28.73 -16.42 -4.42
N SER A 247 -29.34 -15.26 -4.61
CA SER A 247 -30.20 -15.02 -5.77
C SER A 247 -30.42 -13.52 -6.01
N PHE A 248 -30.77 -13.20 -7.23
CA PHE A 248 -31.33 -11.92 -7.67
C PHE A 248 -32.26 -12.14 -8.87
N ASN A 249 -33.14 -11.19 -9.13
CA ASN A 249 -33.96 -11.12 -10.32
C ASN A 249 -33.49 -9.99 -11.21
N TYR A 250 -33.70 -10.11 -12.52
CA TYR A 250 -33.48 -9.04 -13.47
C TYR A 250 -34.63 -8.92 -14.47
N GLU A 251 -34.91 -7.71 -14.90
CA GLU A 251 -35.87 -7.45 -15.97
C GLU A 251 -35.52 -6.12 -16.68
N ASP A 252 -35.88 -6.04 -17.94
CA ASP A 252 -35.92 -4.77 -18.67
C ASP A 252 -37.14 -3.95 -18.19
N VAL A 253 -36.95 -2.67 -17.92
CA VAL A 253 -38.02 -1.73 -17.52
C VAL A 253 -38.19 -0.57 -18.50
N ASN A 254 -37.42 -0.56 -19.58
CA ASN A 254 -37.57 0.42 -20.65
C ASN A 254 -38.79 0.05 -21.53
N SER A 255 -39.81 0.88 -21.51
CA SER A 255 -41.05 0.65 -22.23
C SER A 255 -40.86 0.46 -23.75
N ASN A 256 -39.87 1.16 -24.34
CA ASN A 256 -39.60 1.08 -25.77
C ASN A 256 -38.99 -0.29 -26.15
N THR A 257 -38.01 -0.77 -25.40
CA THR A 257 -37.38 -2.07 -25.64
C THR A 257 -38.33 -3.22 -25.33
N ILE A 258 -39.16 -3.08 -24.29
CA ILE A 258 -40.20 -4.06 -23.95
C ILE A 258 -41.23 -4.13 -25.07
N ALA A 259 -41.65 -3.02 -25.66
CA ALA A 259 -42.57 -3.00 -26.79
C ALA A 259 -42.00 -3.77 -28.00
N LEU A 260 -40.69 -3.67 -28.24
CA LEU A 260 -40.01 -4.39 -29.32
C LEU A 260 -39.83 -5.89 -29.03
N THR A 261 -39.49 -6.22 -27.79
CA THR A 261 -39.21 -7.61 -27.41
C THR A 261 -40.46 -8.40 -27.04
N GLY A 262 -41.53 -7.72 -26.57
CA GLY A 262 -42.72 -8.33 -25.99
C GLY A 262 -42.50 -9.06 -24.67
N ASN A 263 -41.32 -8.90 -24.06
CA ASN A 263 -40.93 -9.64 -22.86
C ASN A 263 -39.84 -8.92 -22.08
N SER A 264 -40.12 -8.59 -20.84
CA SER A 264 -39.18 -7.91 -19.93
C SER A 264 -37.95 -8.73 -19.54
N SER A 265 -37.97 -10.06 -19.76
CA SER A 265 -36.78 -10.89 -19.57
C SER A 265 -35.79 -10.82 -20.73
N LYS A 266 -36.17 -10.19 -21.84
CA LYS A 266 -35.30 -10.00 -23.02
C LYS A 266 -34.60 -8.64 -22.92
N ILE A 267 -33.31 -8.67 -23.13
CA ILE A 267 -32.43 -7.52 -23.01
C ILE A 267 -31.88 -7.15 -24.38
N ILE A 268 -32.09 -5.92 -24.80
CA ILE A 268 -31.44 -5.35 -25.98
C ILE A 268 -30.16 -4.64 -25.55
N ASN A 269 -29.03 -5.19 -25.98
CA ASN A 269 -27.70 -4.70 -25.60
C ASN A 269 -27.49 -3.23 -25.99
N GLY A 270 -27.21 -2.38 -25.01
CA GLY A 270 -26.99 -0.93 -25.18
C GLY A 270 -28.26 -0.07 -25.23
N TYR A 271 -29.46 -0.68 -25.05
CA TYR A 271 -30.75 0.05 -25.17
C TYR A 271 -31.74 -0.24 -24.04
N SER A 272 -31.68 -1.40 -23.44
CA SER A 272 -32.54 -1.75 -22.32
C SER A 272 -32.13 -1.00 -21.06
N THR A 273 -33.08 -0.76 -20.15
CA THR A 273 -32.85 -0.31 -18.79
C THR A 273 -33.09 -1.49 -17.86
N LEU A 274 -32.02 -2.00 -17.29
CA LEU A 274 -32.06 -3.18 -16.43
C LEU A 274 -32.49 -2.81 -15.01
N ARG A 275 -33.54 -3.44 -14.51
CA ARG A 275 -33.85 -3.45 -13.08
C ARG A 275 -33.32 -4.74 -12.48
N ILE A 276 -32.51 -4.60 -11.44
CA ILE A 276 -32.09 -5.69 -10.56
C ILE A 276 -32.92 -5.61 -9.29
N SER A 277 -33.47 -6.72 -8.82
CA SER A 277 -34.38 -6.77 -7.69
C SER A 277 -34.30 -8.08 -6.93
N ASN A 278 -34.93 -8.13 -5.75
CA ASN A 278 -34.99 -9.31 -4.90
C ASN A 278 -33.61 -9.92 -4.62
N LEU A 279 -32.65 -9.06 -4.27
CA LEU A 279 -31.32 -9.52 -3.89
C LEU A 279 -31.38 -10.25 -2.55
N ALA A 280 -31.21 -11.58 -2.60
CA ALA A 280 -31.06 -12.40 -1.40
C ALA A 280 -29.58 -12.35 -0.93
N ALA A 281 -29.22 -11.24 -0.30
CA ALA A 281 -27.87 -10.98 0.17
C ALA A 281 -27.86 -10.52 1.62
N ALA A 282 -26.83 -10.91 2.37
CA ALA A 282 -26.63 -10.46 3.74
C ALA A 282 -25.11 -10.36 4.02
N ALA A 283 -24.71 -9.31 4.70
CA ALA A 283 -23.35 -9.21 5.19
C ALA A 283 -23.15 -10.13 6.41
N ASN A 284 -21.93 -10.61 6.59
CA ASN A 284 -21.58 -11.51 7.68
C ASN A 284 -20.77 -10.80 8.77
N LYS A 285 -20.80 -11.39 9.97
CA LYS A 285 -19.95 -10.99 11.12
C LYS A 285 -20.00 -9.49 11.43
N GLY A 286 -21.22 -8.92 11.41
CA GLY A 286 -21.46 -7.52 11.78
C GLY A 286 -21.15 -6.48 10.71
N ALA A 287 -20.61 -6.86 9.55
CA ALA A 287 -20.45 -5.95 8.41
C ALA A 287 -21.81 -5.48 7.87
N THR A 288 -21.78 -4.47 7.02
CA THR A 288 -22.96 -3.97 6.30
C THR A 288 -22.72 -4.05 4.80
N LEU A 289 -23.74 -4.34 4.01
CA LEU A 289 -23.62 -4.26 2.56
C LEU A 289 -23.52 -2.78 2.16
N GLN A 290 -22.48 -2.43 1.37
CA GLN A 290 -22.22 -1.05 0.98
C GLN A 290 -22.32 -0.81 -0.51
N LEU A 291 -21.80 -1.74 -1.29
CA LEU A 291 -21.75 -1.60 -2.74
C LEU A 291 -22.34 -2.84 -3.41
N ILE A 292 -22.81 -2.62 -4.61
CA ILE A 292 -23.14 -3.65 -5.56
C ILE A 292 -22.38 -3.34 -6.85
N GLN A 293 -21.77 -4.33 -7.47
CA GLN A 293 -21.13 -4.19 -8.77
C GLN A 293 -21.86 -5.04 -9.79
N ILE A 294 -22.22 -4.43 -10.90
CA ILE A 294 -22.83 -5.11 -12.02
C ILE A 294 -21.86 -5.05 -13.18
N ASN A 295 -21.46 -6.23 -13.63
CA ASN A 295 -20.33 -6.36 -14.53
C ASN A 295 -19.13 -5.55 -14.00
N ASP A 296 -18.75 -4.46 -14.67
CA ASP A 296 -17.57 -3.65 -14.31
C ASP A 296 -17.93 -2.33 -13.58
N THR A 297 -19.21 -2.07 -13.31
CA THR A 297 -19.66 -0.79 -12.74
C THR A 297 -20.18 -0.97 -11.31
N GLN A 298 -19.72 -0.14 -10.39
CA GLN A 298 -20.11 -0.15 -8.99
C GLN A 298 -21.19 0.90 -8.69
N TYR A 299 -22.12 0.54 -7.81
CA TYR A 299 -23.22 1.36 -7.32
C TYR A 299 -23.34 1.23 -5.80
N PRO A 300 -23.90 2.23 -5.09
CA PRO A 300 -24.32 2.06 -3.70
C PRO A 300 -25.28 0.88 -3.57
N TYR A 301 -25.14 0.10 -2.50
CA TYR A 301 -26.03 -1.04 -2.29
C TYR A 301 -27.48 -0.60 -2.13
N SER A 302 -28.35 -1.26 -2.87
CA SER A 302 -29.81 -1.16 -2.76
C SER A 302 -30.42 -2.50 -3.13
N GLU A 303 -31.50 -2.88 -2.48
CA GLU A 303 -32.22 -4.12 -2.78
C GLU A 303 -32.90 -4.09 -4.17
N ASN A 304 -33.18 -2.90 -4.67
CA ASN A 304 -33.77 -2.67 -5.98
C ASN A 304 -33.13 -1.43 -6.59
N PHE A 305 -32.66 -1.53 -7.81
CA PHE A 305 -32.11 -0.39 -8.55
C PHE A 305 -32.21 -0.63 -10.05
N THR A 306 -32.14 0.44 -10.82
CA THR A 306 -32.17 0.43 -12.28
C THR A 306 -30.91 1.03 -12.84
N ILE A 307 -30.42 0.45 -13.94
CA ILE A 307 -29.28 0.94 -14.71
C ILE A 307 -29.60 0.91 -16.18
N ASP A 308 -29.18 1.91 -16.92
CA ASP A 308 -29.14 1.86 -18.37
C ASP A 308 -28.00 0.94 -18.79
N ILE A 309 -28.29 0.02 -19.71
CA ILE A 309 -27.30 -0.95 -20.15
C ILE A 309 -26.37 -0.26 -21.15
N GLU A 310 -25.11 -0.14 -20.77
CA GLU A 310 -24.04 0.11 -21.73
C GLU A 310 -23.82 -1.14 -22.60
N LYS A 311 -23.08 -1.02 -23.68
CA LYS A 311 -22.85 -2.12 -24.61
C LYS A 311 -21.98 -3.20 -23.96
N TRP A 312 -22.61 -4.27 -23.50
CA TRP A 312 -21.94 -5.40 -22.85
C TRP A 312 -21.27 -6.34 -23.86
N ALA A 313 -20.07 -6.80 -23.50
CA ALA A 313 -19.33 -7.78 -24.30
C ALA A 313 -19.85 -9.21 -24.14
N SER A 314 -20.66 -9.48 -23.13
CA SER A 314 -21.11 -10.82 -22.72
C SER A 314 -22.62 -10.84 -22.52
N ASN A 315 -23.24 -12.00 -22.78
CA ASN A 315 -24.65 -12.27 -22.49
C ASN A 315 -24.89 -12.77 -21.06
N LYS A 316 -24.04 -12.37 -20.13
CA LYS A 316 -24.16 -12.67 -18.70
C LYS A 316 -24.35 -11.39 -17.90
N ILE A 317 -25.12 -11.50 -16.84
CA ILE A 317 -25.17 -10.52 -15.77
C ILE A 317 -24.31 -11.07 -14.63
N THR A 318 -23.25 -10.38 -14.29
CA THR A 318 -22.41 -10.69 -13.15
C THR A 318 -22.68 -9.65 -12.08
N VAL A 319 -23.15 -10.09 -10.93
CA VAL A 319 -23.45 -9.22 -9.79
C VAL A 319 -22.54 -9.59 -8.64
N TYR A 320 -21.86 -8.60 -8.07
CA TYR A 320 -21.14 -8.72 -6.80
C TYR A 320 -21.87 -7.91 -5.75
N VAL A 321 -22.02 -8.47 -4.58
CA VAL A 321 -22.37 -7.70 -3.39
C VAL A 321 -21.10 -7.51 -2.55
N ILE A 322 -20.86 -6.30 -2.09
CA ILE A 322 -19.63 -5.90 -1.43
C ILE A 322 -19.98 -5.30 -0.08
N ASP A 323 -19.37 -5.82 0.97
CA ASP A 323 -19.60 -5.37 2.34
C ASP A 323 -18.65 -4.21 2.75
N SER A 324 -18.85 -3.71 3.97
CA SER A 324 -18.08 -2.63 4.55
C SER A 324 -16.60 -2.96 4.78
N ARG A 325 -16.22 -4.24 4.78
CA ARG A 325 -14.84 -4.72 4.84
C ARG A 325 -14.22 -4.90 3.46
N ASN A 326 -14.96 -4.57 2.39
CA ASN A 326 -14.57 -4.82 1.02
C ASN A 326 -14.48 -6.33 0.65
N ASN A 327 -15.13 -7.21 1.43
CA ASN A 327 -15.33 -8.59 0.99
C ASN A 327 -16.47 -8.64 0.00
N SER A 328 -16.40 -9.57 -0.95
CA SER A 328 -17.41 -9.69 -1.98
C SER A 328 -17.82 -11.12 -2.25
N THR A 329 -19.07 -11.28 -2.67
CA THR A 329 -19.59 -12.54 -3.21
C THR A 329 -20.23 -12.27 -4.54
N LYS A 330 -19.91 -13.14 -5.49
CA LYS A 330 -20.34 -13.05 -6.89
C LYS A 330 -21.44 -14.03 -7.20
N LEU A 331 -22.42 -13.56 -7.97
CA LEU A 331 -23.41 -14.40 -8.64
C LEU A 331 -23.47 -14.07 -10.13
N GLU A 332 -23.57 -15.08 -10.98
CA GLU A 332 -23.70 -14.92 -12.42
C GLU A 332 -25.00 -15.52 -12.92
N THR A 333 -25.68 -14.79 -13.78
CA THR A 333 -26.85 -15.27 -14.50
C THR A 333 -26.63 -15.17 -15.99
N LEU A 334 -26.82 -16.27 -16.72
CA LEU A 334 -26.77 -16.29 -18.17
C LEU A 334 -28.09 -15.81 -18.73
N ILE A 335 -28.08 -14.71 -19.47
CA ILE A 335 -29.27 -14.23 -20.21
C ILE A 335 -29.56 -15.14 -21.42
N GLY A 336 -28.50 -15.68 -22.01
CA GLY A 336 -28.59 -16.65 -23.13
C GLY A 336 -29.27 -16.06 -24.34
N ILE A 337 -30.29 -16.77 -24.86
CA ILE A 337 -31.07 -16.37 -26.03
C ILE A 337 -31.94 -15.13 -25.81
N ASN A 338 -32.12 -14.73 -24.56
CA ASN A 338 -32.84 -13.50 -24.22
C ASN A 338 -31.95 -12.25 -24.34
N PHE A 339 -30.67 -12.42 -24.62
CA PHE A 339 -29.75 -11.31 -24.86
C PHE A 339 -29.69 -11.02 -26.38
N ILE A 340 -30.25 -9.88 -26.76
CA ILE A 340 -30.30 -9.45 -28.15
C ILE A 340 -29.10 -8.54 -28.42
N ASN A 341 -28.11 -9.06 -29.11
CA ASN A 341 -26.90 -8.30 -29.44
C ASN A 341 -27.19 -7.43 -30.69
N TYR A 342 -27.88 -6.31 -30.44
CA TYR A 342 -28.15 -5.33 -31.48
C TYR A 342 -26.83 -4.71 -31.99
N THR A 343 -26.74 -4.62 -33.33
CA THR A 343 -25.62 -3.96 -33.99
C THR A 343 -26.08 -2.67 -34.63
N GLU A 344 -25.38 -1.60 -34.32
CA GLU A 344 -25.61 -0.30 -34.94
C GLU A 344 -25.46 -0.36 -36.45
N LYS A 345 -26.30 0.40 -37.13
CA LYS A 345 -26.19 0.54 -38.56
C LYS A 345 -24.91 1.26 -38.96
N THR A 346 -24.27 0.73 -40.01
CA THR A 346 -23.05 1.31 -40.58
C THR A 346 -23.30 1.74 -42.02
N ILE A 347 -22.60 2.76 -42.47
CA ILE A 347 -22.56 3.13 -43.88
C ILE A 347 -21.10 2.99 -44.31
N THR A 348 -20.86 2.05 -45.24
CA THR A 348 -19.51 1.66 -45.67
C THR A 348 -19.07 2.36 -46.95
N GLU A 349 -20.00 2.54 -47.87
CA GLU A 349 -19.79 3.22 -49.15
C GLU A 349 -20.83 4.28 -49.33
N ARG A 350 -20.46 5.41 -49.90
CA ARG A 350 -21.36 6.53 -50.12
C ARG A 350 -20.83 7.47 -51.20
N SER A 351 -21.70 7.91 -52.07
CA SER A 351 -21.40 8.97 -53.07
C SER A 351 -22.65 9.76 -53.41
N CYS A 352 -22.47 11.00 -53.76
CA CYS A 352 -23.50 11.84 -54.38
C CYS A 352 -22.83 12.60 -55.50
N LEU A 353 -23.19 12.26 -56.72
CA LEU A 353 -22.53 12.75 -57.92
C LEU A 353 -23.57 13.29 -58.91
N ARG A 354 -23.22 14.29 -59.70
CA ARG A 354 -24.01 14.73 -60.83
C ARG A 354 -23.82 13.76 -61.99
N GLU A 355 -24.88 13.51 -62.73
CA GLU A 355 -24.78 12.76 -63.97
C GLU A 355 -24.35 13.72 -65.12
N GLY A 356 -23.05 13.68 -65.42
CA GLY A 356 -22.45 14.61 -66.36
C GLY A 356 -22.06 15.98 -65.72
N SER A 357 -21.30 16.77 -66.48
CA SER A 357 -20.63 17.97 -65.94
C SER A 357 -21.55 19.18 -65.67
N ILE A 358 -22.66 19.23 -66.36
CA ILE A 358 -23.61 20.36 -66.31
C ILE A 358 -25.04 19.95 -65.96
N ASN A 359 -25.22 18.68 -65.59
CA ASN A 359 -26.55 18.13 -65.34
C ASN A 359 -27.02 18.44 -63.91
N GLU A 360 -28.26 18.85 -63.79
CA GLU A 360 -28.94 19.01 -62.52
C GLU A 360 -29.36 17.67 -61.92
N GLU A 361 -29.38 16.62 -62.70
CA GLU A 361 -29.63 15.25 -62.18
C GLU A 361 -28.48 14.75 -61.35
N SER A 362 -28.80 14.19 -60.19
CA SER A 362 -27.82 13.75 -59.20
C SER A 362 -28.13 12.36 -58.71
N ILE A 363 -27.14 11.49 -58.78
CA ILE A 363 -27.22 10.11 -58.33
C ILE A 363 -26.68 10.04 -56.90
N LEU A 364 -27.51 9.59 -56.00
CA LEU A 364 -27.13 9.23 -54.64
C LEU A 364 -26.95 7.69 -54.55
N SER A 365 -25.79 7.26 -54.07
CA SER A 365 -25.52 5.84 -53.82
C SER A 365 -24.93 5.68 -52.43
N PHE A 366 -25.41 4.72 -51.69
CA PHE A 366 -24.82 4.32 -50.42
C PHE A 366 -25.11 2.84 -50.11
N LYS A 367 -24.21 2.24 -49.34
CA LYS A 367 -24.32 0.87 -48.84
C LYS A 367 -23.95 0.80 -47.36
N GLY A 368 -24.46 -0.19 -46.67
CA GLY A 368 -24.17 -0.40 -45.29
C GLY A 368 -24.71 -1.69 -44.71
N THR A 369 -24.63 -1.79 -43.39
CA THR A 369 -25.16 -2.92 -42.65
C THR A 369 -26.08 -2.46 -41.53
N PHE A 370 -27.04 -3.29 -41.15
CA PHE A 370 -27.91 -3.04 -39.98
C PHE A 370 -28.33 -4.37 -39.34
N PHE A 371 -28.90 -4.27 -38.18
CA PHE A 371 -29.47 -5.44 -37.49
C PHE A 371 -30.78 -5.86 -38.16
N ASN A 372 -30.71 -6.75 -39.14
CA ASN A 372 -31.87 -7.28 -39.84
C ASN A 372 -32.38 -8.55 -39.16
N SER A 373 -32.95 -8.42 -37.98
CA SER A 373 -33.50 -9.53 -37.21
C SER A 373 -34.69 -9.08 -36.37
N SER A 374 -35.37 -10.05 -35.77
CA SER A 374 -36.47 -9.72 -34.84
C SER A 374 -35.94 -9.42 -33.45
N PHE A 375 -36.54 -8.45 -32.80
CA PHE A 375 -36.35 -8.22 -31.38
C PHE A 375 -37.18 -9.17 -30.51
N GLY A 376 -38.09 -9.90 -31.11
CA GLY A 376 -38.98 -10.86 -30.45
C GLY A 376 -40.43 -10.65 -30.85
N ALA A 377 -41.05 -9.58 -30.41
CA ALA A 377 -42.43 -9.24 -30.85
C ALA A 377 -42.43 -8.52 -32.20
N VAL A 378 -41.40 -7.75 -32.49
CA VAL A 378 -41.33 -6.93 -33.72
C VAL A 378 -40.05 -7.21 -34.47
N ALA A 379 -40.14 -7.38 -35.77
CA ALA A 379 -38.98 -7.44 -36.68
C ALA A 379 -38.44 -6.02 -36.92
N ASN A 380 -37.10 -5.88 -36.91
CA ASN A 380 -36.49 -4.59 -37.21
C ASN A 380 -36.75 -4.22 -38.68
N THR A 381 -37.02 -2.95 -38.88
CA THR A 381 -37.23 -2.37 -40.23
C THR A 381 -36.27 -1.20 -40.41
N LEU A 382 -35.85 -1.02 -41.66
CA LEU A 382 -34.93 0.08 -42.00
C LEU A 382 -35.59 1.02 -42.98
N THR A 383 -35.51 2.31 -42.69
CA THR A 383 -35.95 3.39 -43.59
C THR A 383 -34.81 4.34 -43.84
N ALA A 384 -34.87 5.02 -45.00
CA ALA A 384 -33.92 6.05 -45.34
C ALA A 384 -34.65 7.29 -45.87
N SER A 385 -34.12 8.41 -45.51
CA SER A 385 -34.55 9.73 -46.02
C SER A 385 -33.34 10.60 -46.28
N TYR A 386 -33.51 11.67 -47.00
CA TYR A 386 -32.50 12.71 -47.14
C TYR A 386 -33.10 14.10 -46.97
N LYS A 387 -32.26 15.04 -46.55
CA LYS A 387 -32.50 16.47 -46.60
C LYS A 387 -31.27 17.14 -47.19
N TYR A 388 -31.48 18.32 -47.74
CA TYR A 388 -30.41 19.05 -48.38
C TYR A 388 -30.48 20.54 -48.02
N LYS A 389 -29.38 21.23 -48.24
CA LYS A 389 -29.28 22.67 -48.21
C LYS A 389 -28.19 23.15 -49.16
N GLU A 390 -28.28 24.36 -49.66
CA GLU A 390 -27.14 24.99 -50.34
C GLU A 390 -25.97 25.08 -49.35
N THR A 391 -24.77 24.76 -49.79
CA THR A 391 -23.59 24.78 -48.95
C THR A 391 -23.36 26.19 -48.40
N GLY A 392 -23.21 26.30 -47.07
CA GLY A 392 -23.16 27.62 -46.38
C GLY A 392 -24.50 28.12 -45.87
N SER A 393 -25.64 27.58 -46.32
CA SER A 393 -26.96 27.90 -45.75
C SER A 393 -27.17 27.19 -44.40
N SER A 394 -27.95 27.78 -43.51
CA SER A 394 -28.36 27.19 -42.24
C SER A 394 -29.63 26.34 -42.34
N ALA A 395 -30.49 26.58 -43.31
CA ALA A 395 -31.80 25.93 -43.43
C ALA A 395 -31.73 24.63 -44.25
N TRP A 396 -32.18 23.53 -43.63
CA TRP A 396 -32.34 22.24 -44.27
C TRP A 396 -33.73 22.14 -44.93
N ILE A 397 -33.77 21.55 -46.13
CA ILE A 397 -34.98 21.26 -46.88
C ILE A 397 -35.12 19.76 -47.02
N SER A 398 -36.27 19.19 -46.74
CA SER A 398 -36.50 17.74 -46.89
C SER A 398 -36.50 17.32 -48.37
N GLY A 399 -35.80 16.23 -48.67
CA GLY A 399 -35.82 15.66 -50.02
C GLY A 399 -37.16 14.99 -50.30
N ILE A 400 -37.57 15.05 -51.54
CA ILE A 400 -38.88 14.53 -52.00
C ILE A 400 -38.79 13.12 -52.61
N THR A 401 -37.59 12.66 -52.94
CA THR A 401 -37.40 11.33 -53.52
C THR A 401 -37.43 10.26 -52.43
N ALA A 402 -38.27 9.25 -52.56
CA ALA A 402 -38.27 8.10 -51.66
C ALA A 402 -36.99 7.27 -51.84
N LEU A 403 -36.26 7.04 -50.75
CA LEU A 403 -35.07 6.20 -50.75
C LEU A 403 -35.47 4.74 -50.49
N ASN A 404 -35.91 4.03 -51.51
CA ASN A 404 -36.29 2.60 -51.40
C ASN A 404 -35.04 1.74 -51.28
N LEU A 405 -34.77 1.26 -50.09
CA LEU A 405 -33.59 0.43 -49.84
C LEU A 405 -33.72 -0.98 -50.41
N THR A 406 -32.67 -1.46 -51.04
CA THR A 406 -32.51 -2.89 -51.34
C THR A 406 -31.86 -3.57 -50.14
N ILE A 407 -32.55 -4.53 -49.54
CA ILE A 407 -32.09 -5.27 -48.36
C ILE A 407 -31.73 -6.69 -48.74
N ASN A 408 -30.52 -7.12 -48.38
CA ASN A 408 -30.06 -8.50 -48.55
C ASN A 408 -29.33 -8.94 -47.29
N ASN A 409 -29.95 -9.85 -46.52
CA ASN A 409 -29.49 -10.19 -45.16
C ASN A 409 -29.31 -8.95 -44.31
N ASN A 410 -28.16 -8.79 -43.70
CA ASN A 410 -27.83 -7.61 -42.88
C ASN A 410 -27.30 -6.40 -43.67
N ASN A 411 -27.24 -6.50 -44.98
CA ASN A 411 -26.77 -5.43 -45.86
C ASN A 411 -27.96 -4.67 -46.45
N PHE A 412 -27.75 -3.37 -46.63
CA PHE A 412 -28.65 -2.52 -47.37
C PHE A 412 -27.89 -1.71 -48.40
N SER A 413 -28.56 -1.31 -49.45
CA SER A 413 -28.04 -0.40 -50.47
C SER A 413 -29.14 0.47 -51.04
N TYR A 414 -28.75 1.62 -51.52
CA TYR A 414 -29.55 2.51 -52.35
C TYR A 414 -28.69 3.02 -53.49
N GLU A 415 -29.27 3.11 -54.65
CA GLU A 415 -28.71 3.83 -55.79
C GLU A 415 -29.89 4.40 -56.62
N GLY A 416 -29.87 5.69 -56.84
CA GLY A 416 -30.93 6.33 -57.59
C GLY A 416 -30.83 7.84 -57.64
N TYR A 417 -31.64 8.45 -58.51
CA TYR A 417 -31.71 9.88 -58.66
C TYR A 417 -32.40 10.54 -57.48
N ILE A 418 -31.84 11.69 -57.03
CA ILE A 418 -32.46 12.54 -56.04
C ILE A 418 -32.74 13.91 -56.60
N LYS A 419 -33.75 14.57 -56.06
CA LYS A 419 -34.25 15.89 -56.52
C LYS A 419 -34.42 16.86 -55.37
N GLY A 420 -34.43 18.16 -55.66
CA GLY A 420 -34.80 19.21 -54.75
C GLY A 420 -36.32 19.27 -54.45
N ASP A 421 -36.74 20.23 -53.66
CA ASP A 421 -38.13 20.43 -53.21
C ASP A 421 -39.14 20.69 -54.31
N THR A 422 -38.70 21.24 -55.42
CA THR A 422 -39.54 21.60 -56.60
C THR A 422 -39.62 20.47 -57.62
N ASN A 423 -39.18 19.25 -57.28
CA ASN A 423 -39.09 18.12 -58.20
C ASN A 423 -38.18 18.39 -59.44
N VAL A 424 -37.30 19.34 -59.30
CA VAL A 424 -36.25 19.68 -60.27
C VAL A 424 -34.93 19.21 -59.71
N GLY A 425 -33.95 19.04 -60.54
CA GLY A 425 -32.59 18.69 -60.13
C GLY A 425 -31.95 19.82 -59.27
N PHE A 426 -30.75 19.58 -58.81
CA PHE A 426 -29.96 20.55 -58.09
C PHE A 426 -29.21 21.48 -59.06
N SER A 427 -29.36 22.78 -58.91
CA SER A 427 -28.69 23.74 -59.78
C SER A 427 -27.21 23.47 -59.94
N ALA A 428 -26.71 23.45 -61.17
CA ALA A 428 -25.35 23.05 -61.50
C ALA A 428 -24.29 24.08 -61.04
N ASP A 429 -24.69 25.33 -60.85
CA ASP A 429 -23.83 26.45 -60.43
C ASP A 429 -23.63 26.52 -58.91
N LYS A 430 -24.30 25.66 -58.14
CA LYS A 430 -24.28 25.63 -56.69
C LYS A 430 -23.80 24.29 -56.13
N SER A 431 -23.19 24.31 -54.97
CA SER A 431 -22.93 23.13 -54.18
C SER A 431 -23.99 22.94 -53.10
N PHE A 432 -24.27 21.69 -52.78
CA PHE A 432 -25.28 21.34 -51.78
C PHE A 432 -24.72 20.35 -50.78
N ASP A 433 -25.06 20.55 -49.51
CA ASP A 433 -24.89 19.53 -48.48
C ASP A 433 -26.10 18.58 -48.52
N ILE A 434 -25.88 17.29 -48.76
CA ILE A 434 -26.90 16.27 -48.77
C ILE A 434 -26.74 15.43 -47.51
N GLN A 435 -27.70 15.49 -46.62
CA GLN A 435 -27.68 14.65 -45.40
C GLN A 435 -28.62 13.48 -45.56
N ILE A 436 -28.07 12.26 -45.51
CA ILE A 436 -28.83 11.02 -45.51
C ILE A 436 -29.07 10.65 -44.04
N THR A 437 -30.31 10.32 -43.73
CA THR A 437 -30.69 9.76 -42.40
C THR A 437 -31.23 8.36 -42.65
N ILE A 438 -30.63 7.39 -41.93
CA ILE A 438 -31.07 5.99 -41.93
C ILE A 438 -31.58 5.69 -40.52
N THR A 439 -32.82 5.24 -40.45
CA THR A 439 -33.56 5.01 -39.22
C THR A 439 -34.06 3.59 -39.15
N ASP A 440 -33.82 2.94 -38.03
CA ASP A 440 -34.49 1.68 -37.67
C ASP A 440 -35.32 1.88 -36.37
N LEU A 441 -35.82 0.81 -35.80
CA LEU A 441 -36.72 0.90 -34.63
C LEU A 441 -36.03 1.37 -33.35
N LEU A 442 -34.71 1.40 -33.27
CA LEU A 442 -33.96 1.77 -32.07
C LEU A 442 -33.15 3.04 -32.22
N SER A 443 -32.62 3.32 -33.38
CA SER A 443 -31.70 4.45 -33.51
C SER A 443 -31.79 5.08 -34.92
N GLU A 444 -31.17 6.21 -35.08
CA GLU A 444 -30.95 6.84 -36.37
C GLU A 444 -29.46 7.11 -36.59
N ARG A 445 -29.06 7.13 -37.86
CA ARG A 445 -27.71 7.54 -38.25
C ARG A 445 -27.80 8.50 -39.41
N ALA A 446 -27.25 9.68 -39.25
CA ALA A 446 -27.16 10.70 -40.27
C ALA A 446 -25.71 10.86 -40.77
N ILE A 447 -25.53 11.04 -42.03
CA ILE A 447 -24.26 11.41 -42.67
C ILE A 447 -24.51 12.53 -43.69
N THR A 448 -23.53 13.39 -43.87
CA THR A 448 -23.60 14.48 -44.85
C THR A 448 -22.57 14.23 -45.95
N LEU A 449 -23.01 14.42 -47.18
CA LEU A 449 -22.20 14.40 -48.39
C LEU A 449 -22.27 15.78 -49.03
N ILE A 450 -21.27 16.12 -49.81
CA ILE A 450 -21.28 17.37 -50.60
C ILE A 450 -21.55 16.98 -52.06
N LEU A 451 -22.62 17.50 -52.62
CA LEU A 451 -22.83 17.54 -54.06
C LEU A 451 -22.12 18.79 -54.57
N ALA A 452 -21.01 18.59 -55.24
CA ALA A 452 -20.21 19.68 -55.76
C ALA A 452 -20.95 20.48 -56.90
N VAL A 453 -20.47 21.64 -57.22
CA VAL A 453 -20.92 22.39 -58.41
C VAL A 453 -20.73 21.54 -59.69
N GLY A 454 -21.61 21.68 -60.65
CA GLY A 454 -21.53 20.98 -61.93
C GLY A 454 -20.49 21.58 -62.88
N GLU A 455 -20.35 22.91 -62.83
CA GLU A 455 -19.31 23.61 -63.57
C GLU A 455 -18.07 23.81 -62.71
N PRO A 456 -16.89 23.45 -63.19
CA PRO A 456 -15.67 23.65 -62.39
C PRO A 456 -15.34 25.13 -62.29
N ALA A 457 -15.13 25.64 -61.08
CA ALA A 457 -14.65 27.00 -60.88
C ALA A 457 -13.23 27.23 -61.45
N ILE A 458 -12.47 26.20 -61.69
CA ILE A 458 -11.15 26.24 -62.34
C ILE A 458 -10.93 24.92 -63.12
N ASP A 459 -10.91 25.01 -64.42
CA ASP A 459 -10.44 23.92 -65.30
C ASP A 459 -9.09 24.34 -65.88
N ILE A 460 -8.01 23.70 -65.48
CA ILE A 460 -6.68 23.92 -66.08
C ILE A 460 -6.38 22.70 -66.94
N TYR A 461 -6.82 22.74 -68.16
CA TYR A 461 -6.52 21.78 -69.18
C TYR A 461 -5.03 21.85 -69.59
N LYS A 462 -4.29 20.75 -69.45
CA LYS A 462 -2.88 20.46 -69.80
C LYS A 462 -1.81 20.63 -68.76
N SER A 463 -2.12 20.92 -67.52
CA SER A 463 -1.16 20.87 -66.41
C SER A 463 -1.71 20.13 -65.19
N ASN A 464 -2.79 19.40 -65.33
CA ASN A 464 -3.33 18.46 -64.33
C ASN A 464 -3.63 19.05 -62.98
N VAL A 465 -4.41 20.12 -62.90
CA VAL A 465 -4.99 20.58 -61.66
C VAL A 465 -6.49 20.77 -61.88
N ALA A 466 -7.27 19.85 -61.43
CA ALA A 466 -8.73 20.02 -61.36
C ALA A 466 -9.10 20.42 -59.94
N PHE A 467 -9.47 21.65 -59.71
CA PHE A 467 -10.19 22.08 -58.55
C PHE A 467 -11.69 22.01 -58.84
N GLY A 468 -12.39 21.05 -58.16
CA GLY A 468 -13.86 21.06 -58.10
C GLY A 468 -14.59 20.64 -59.37
N GLY A 469 -14.00 19.98 -60.27
CA GLY A 469 -14.68 19.57 -61.48
C GLY A 469 -14.16 18.26 -62.05
N ILE A 470 -14.84 17.86 -62.95
CA ILE A 470 -14.94 16.60 -63.63
C ILE A 470 -13.66 16.22 -64.32
N TYR A 471 -13.42 15.02 -64.10
CA TYR A 471 -12.34 14.25 -64.61
C TYR A 471 -12.61 13.78 -66.06
N ASN A 472 -11.62 13.85 -66.89
CA ASN A 472 -11.69 13.32 -68.24
C ASN A 472 -11.71 11.79 -68.21
N GLU A 473 -12.72 11.19 -68.79
CA GLU A 473 -13.04 9.76 -68.80
C GLU A 473 -11.94 8.84 -69.33
N ASN A 474 -10.87 9.37 -69.94
CA ASN A 474 -9.82 8.57 -70.56
C ASN A 474 -8.56 8.36 -69.72
N GLU A 475 -8.55 8.88 -68.48
CA GLU A 475 -7.37 8.75 -67.59
C GLU A 475 -7.79 8.24 -66.22
N SER A 476 -8.15 6.96 -66.11
CA SER A 476 -8.53 6.29 -64.87
C SER A 476 -7.41 6.16 -63.85
N GLU A 477 -6.21 6.62 -64.11
CA GLU A 477 -5.05 6.51 -63.25
C GLU A 477 -4.68 7.78 -62.48
N TYR A 478 -5.31 8.90 -62.74
CA TYR A 478 -4.93 10.18 -62.13
C TYR A 478 -6.02 10.75 -61.24
N GLN A 479 -6.06 10.25 -60.02
CA GLN A 479 -6.52 11.10 -58.92
C GLN A 479 -5.58 12.29 -58.84
N ALA A 480 -6.11 13.52 -58.67
CA ALA A 480 -5.41 14.76 -58.69
C ALA A 480 -3.91 14.66 -58.33
N GLN A 481 -3.05 14.54 -59.34
CA GLN A 481 -1.62 14.55 -59.13
C GLN A 481 -1.15 16.00 -59.03
N PHE A 482 -0.86 16.39 -57.80
CA PHE A 482 -0.04 17.58 -57.60
C PHE A 482 1.38 17.24 -58.01
N LYS A 483 1.85 17.68 -59.18
CA LYS A 483 3.23 17.41 -59.69
C LYS A 483 4.34 18.09 -58.89
N LYS A 484 4.04 18.92 -57.91
CA LYS A 484 4.93 19.35 -56.81
C LYS A 484 4.30 18.86 -55.54
N ALA A 485 5.11 18.25 -54.68
CA ALA A 485 4.68 17.81 -53.38
C ALA A 485 3.78 18.89 -52.75
N VAL A 486 2.49 18.58 -52.64
CA VAL A 486 1.63 19.39 -51.77
C VAL A 486 2.14 19.12 -50.39
N LYS A 487 2.94 20.05 -49.92
CA LYS A 487 3.24 20.09 -48.51
C LYS A 487 1.91 20.38 -47.83
N PHE A 488 1.29 19.39 -47.28
CA PHE A 488 0.25 19.54 -46.28
C PHE A 488 0.90 20.08 -45.02
N TYR A 489 1.51 21.28 -45.08
CA TYR A 489 2.14 21.93 -43.94
C TYR A 489 1.21 22.04 -42.74
N SER A 490 -0.08 22.09 -43.00
CA SER A 490 -1.06 22.26 -41.93
C SER A 490 -1.50 21.00 -41.24
N LYS A 491 -1.31 19.81 -41.84
CA LYS A 491 -1.77 18.54 -41.22
C LYS A 491 -0.69 17.85 -40.40
N VAL A 492 0.54 17.80 -40.90
CA VAL A 492 1.63 17.11 -40.16
C VAL A 492 2.17 18.02 -39.04
N ASP A 493 2.38 19.29 -39.31
CA ASP A 493 2.80 20.25 -38.28
C ASP A 493 1.70 20.55 -37.27
N GLY A 494 0.42 20.37 -37.63
CA GLY A 494 -0.70 20.45 -36.71
C GLY A 494 -0.89 19.23 -35.82
N ILE A 495 -0.48 18.03 -36.29
CA ILE A 495 -0.59 16.80 -35.51
C ILE A 495 0.64 16.59 -34.63
N PHE A 496 1.82 16.80 -35.23
CA PHE A 496 3.11 16.65 -34.56
C PHE A 496 4.00 17.86 -34.83
N PRO A 497 3.83 18.98 -34.15
CA PRO A 497 4.76 20.11 -34.28
C PRO A 497 6.17 19.71 -33.82
N ILE A 498 7.19 20.47 -34.24
CA ILE A 498 8.58 20.26 -33.77
C ILE A 498 8.59 20.26 -32.24
N GLY A 499 9.24 19.26 -31.65
CA GLY A 499 9.23 19.00 -30.21
C GLY A 499 8.19 17.95 -29.78
N SER A 500 7.26 17.53 -30.64
CA SER A 500 6.29 16.47 -30.29
C SER A 500 6.96 15.13 -30.06
N ILE A 501 6.38 14.36 -29.14
CA ILE A 501 6.81 13.00 -28.82
C ILE A 501 5.82 12.02 -29.46
N TYR A 502 6.35 11.02 -30.18
CA TYR A 502 5.61 9.89 -30.72
C TYR A 502 6.08 8.61 -30.06
N MET A 503 5.13 7.77 -29.65
CA MET A 503 5.40 6.48 -28.99
C MET A 503 4.72 5.34 -29.76
N SER A 504 5.46 4.23 -29.94
CA SER A 504 4.94 3.04 -30.64
C SER A 504 5.63 1.78 -30.12
N VAL A 505 4.92 0.66 -30.16
CA VAL A 505 5.53 -0.66 -29.97
C VAL A 505 6.30 -1.13 -31.23
N ASN A 506 6.10 -0.47 -32.35
CA ASN A 506 6.79 -0.76 -33.62
C ASN A 506 8.01 0.14 -33.80
N ASN A 507 9.14 -0.44 -34.18
CA ASN A 507 10.39 0.28 -34.44
C ASN A 507 10.40 0.93 -35.84
N THR A 508 9.37 1.66 -36.18
CA THR A 508 9.30 2.37 -37.46
C THR A 508 9.58 3.85 -37.21
N ASN A 509 10.55 4.41 -37.91
CA ASN A 509 10.82 5.85 -37.83
C ASN A 509 9.59 6.62 -38.32
N PRO A 510 9.04 7.54 -37.48
CA PRO A 510 7.84 8.29 -37.82
C PRO A 510 7.97 9.16 -39.08
N SER A 511 9.19 9.45 -39.54
CA SER A 511 9.41 10.21 -40.80
C SER A 511 8.76 9.54 -42.01
N GLY A 512 8.68 8.18 -42.02
CA GLY A 512 7.99 7.44 -43.08
C GLY A 512 6.46 7.55 -43.00
N LEU A 513 5.90 7.88 -41.84
CA LEU A 513 4.45 8.00 -41.61
C LEU A 513 3.98 9.45 -41.69
N PHE A 514 4.75 10.37 -41.14
CA PHE A 514 4.34 11.77 -40.93
C PHE A 514 5.28 12.78 -41.58
N GLY A 515 6.36 12.32 -42.24
CA GLY A 515 7.42 13.22 -42.72
C GLY A 515 8.23 13.82 -41.57
N GLY A 516 9.06 14.81 -41.90
CA GLY A 516 9.90 15.50 -40.93
C GLY A 516 11.12 14.69 -40.48
N GLU A 517 11.91 15.26 -39.59
CA GLU A 517 13.06 14.61 -39.00
C GLU A 517 12.76 14.21 -37.55
N TRP A 518 13.16 12.99 -37.19
CA TRP A 518 12.84 12.40 -35.90
C TRP A 518 14.07 11.77 -35.28
N GLU A 519 14.28 12.06 -34.01
CA GLU A 519 15.34 11.49 -33.18
C GLU A 519 14.73 10.51 -32.17
N GLN A 520 15.35 9.36 -32.02
CA GLN A 520 14.87 8.35 -31.07
C GLN A 520 15.38 8.64 -29.67
N ILE A 521 14.46 8.74 -28.69
CA ILE A 521 14.77 8.78 -27.26
C ILE A 521 14.90 7.35 -26.79
N LYS A 522 16.05 7.03 -26.18
CA LYS A 522 16.37 5.67 -25.72
C LYS A 522 16.66 5.64 -24.24
N ASP A 523 16.34 4.52 -23.62
CA ASP A 523 16.72 4.19 -22.24
C ASP A 523 16.37 5.29 -21.19
N THR A 524 15.29 6.03 -21.44
CA THR A 524 14.88 7.19 -20.63
C THR A 524 13.39 7.14 -20.35
N PHE A 525 12.98 7.35 -19.10
CA PHE A 525 11.60 7.63 -18.74
C PHE A 525 11.25 9.07 -19.05
N LEU A 526 10.05 9.31 -19.59
CA LEU A 526 9.55 10.64 -19.83
C LEU A 526 8.86 11.17 -18.55
N LEU A 527 9.34 12.30 -18.08
CA LEU A 527 8.80 13.03 -16.94
C LEU A 527 8.18 14.33 -17.42
N ALA A 528 6.98 14.67 -16.92
CA ALA A 528 6.37 15.96 -17.22
C ALA A 528 7.21 17.09 -16.61
N CYS A 529 7.56 18.10 -17.43
CA CYS A 529 8.22 19.31 -16.97
C CYS A 529 7.25 20.21 -16.18
N GLY A 530 7.80 20.99 -15.26
CA GLY A 530 7.03 21.91 -14.40
C GLY A 530 7.97 22.82 -13.63
N ASP A 531 7.51 23.34 -12.51
CA ASP A 531 8.27 24.30 -11.69
C ASP A 531 9.55 23.67 -11.09
N THR A 532 9.55 22.36 -10.87
CA THR A 532 10.69 21.63 -10.29
C THR A 532 11.63 21.06 -11.35
N TYR A 533 11.09 20.58 -12.45
CA TYR A 533 11.86 19.96 -13.53
C TYR A 533 11.70 20.76 -14.81
N ALA A 534 12.78 21.39 -15.24
CA ALA A 534 12.80 22.18 -16.47
C ALA A 534 12.60 21.30 -17.71
N ASN A 535 12.12 21.90 -18.80
CA ASN A 535 12.03 21.22 -20.09
C ASN A 535 13.41 20.66 -20.52
N GLU A 536 13.43 19.43 -21.01
CA GLU A 536 14.63 18.69 -21.44
C GLU A 536 15.67 18.42 -20.34
N ALA A 537 15.37 18.67 -19.07
CA ALA A 537 16.21 18.24 -17.97
C ALA A 537 16.32 16.71 -17.95
N THR A 538 17.52 16.22 -17.66
CA THR A 538 17.81 14.78 -17.54
C THR A 538 18.23 14.46 -16.13
N GLY A 539 17.87 13.29 -15.63
CA GLY A 539 18.24 12.85 -14.29
C GLY A 539 17.64 11.50 -13.94
N GLY A 540 17.86 11.13 -12.70
CA GLY A 540 17.39 9.83 -12.18
C GLY A 540 18.38 8.70 -12.44
N GLU A 541 18.13 7.58 -11.84
CA GLU A 541 18.95 6.37 -11.95
C GLU A 541 18.09 5.12 -11.94
N ALA A 542 18.44 4.14 -12.77
CA ALA A 542 17.71 2.87 -12.89
C ALA A 542 17.96 1.93 -11.71
N THR A 543 19.11 2.06 -11.09
CA THR A 543 19.48 1.31 -9.88
C THR A 543 20.09 2.27 -8.89
N HIS A 544 19.73 2.12 -7.64
CA HIS A 544 20.18 2.99 -6.56
C HIS A 544 20.80 2.19 -5.42
N THR A 545 21.94 2.64 -4.93
CA THR A 545 22.54 2.11 -3.71
C THR A 545 22.25 3.07 -2.58
N LEU A 546 21.45 2.64 -1.61
CA LEU A 546 21.07 3.46 -0.46
C LEU A 546 22.29 4.01 0.26
N THR A 547 22.29 5.30 0.52
CA THR A 547 23.23 5.97 1.41
C THR A 547 22.77 5.84 2.87
N ILE A 548 23.64 6.19 3.80
CA ILE A 548 23.30 6.16 5.23
C ILE A 548 22.19 7.18 5.54
N GLU A 549 22.20 8.31 4.87
CA GLU A 549 21.25 9.41 5.06
C GLU A 549 19.83 9.06 4.56
N GLU A 550 19.74 8.15 3.60
CA GLU A 550 18.47 7.70 3.01
C GLU A 550 17.82 6.57 3.79
N MET A 551 18.54 5.95 4.69
CA MET A 551 17.98 4.92 5.55
C MET A 551 17.26 5.55 6.74
N PRO A 552 16.04 5.07 7.07
CA PRO A 552 15.39 5.44 8.32
C PRO A 552 16.30 5.14 9.52
N SER A 553 16.32 6.04 10.49
CA SER A 553 17.05 5.80 11.74
C SER A 553 16.53 4.51 12.40
N HIS A 554 17.42 3.55 12.63
CA HIS A 554 17.08 2.29 13.25
C HIS A 554 18.24 1.79 14.14
N ASN A 555 17.90 0.94 15.08
CA ASN A 555 18.84 0.32 15.98
C ASN A 555 18.84 -1.19 15.81
N HIS A 556 19.99 -1.79 16.06
CA HIS A 556 20.11 -3.24 16.17
C HIS A 556 20.25 -3.62 17.64
N ALA A 557 19.36 -4.48 18.13
CA ALA A 557 19.47 -5.05 19.45
C ALA A 557 20.42 -6.27 19.41
N ILE A 558 21.32 -6.36 20.38
CA ILE A 558 22.15 -7.54 20.59
C ILE A 558 21.46 -8.35 21.68
N GLU A 559 20.84 -9.46 21.32
CA GLU A 559 20.40 -10.44 22.32
C GLU A 559 21.62 -11.21 22.85
N MET A 560 21.96 -10.96 24.11
CA MET A 560 22.89 -11.84 24.82
C MET A 560 22.10 -12.96 25.49
N THR A 561 22.09 -14.14 24.91
CA THR A 561 21.57 -15.33 25.59
C THR A 561 22.51 -15.73 26.70
N SER A 562 22.07 -15.60 27.95
CA SER A 562 22.76 -16.13 29.12
C SER A 562 22.56 -17.66 29.20
N GLY A 563 23.37 -18.42 28.52
CA GLY A 563 23.48 -19.84 28.67
C GLY A 563 24.95 -20.23 28.74
N GLY A 564 25.40 -20.65 29.93
CA GLY A 564 26.79 -20.95 30.20
C GLY A 564 27.37 -22.07 29.35
N VAL A 565 27.92 -21.70 28.24
CA VAL A 565 28.97 -22.45 27.53
C VAL A 565 29.93 -21.39 27.01
N ALA A 566 31.21 -21.56 27.34
CA ALA A 566 32.25 -20.68 26.79
C ALA A 566 32.29 -20.85 25.27
N TYR A 567 31.61 -19.98 24.55
CA TYR A 567 31.88 -19.84 23.15
C TYR A 567 33.19 -19.06 22.99
N GLN A 568 34.15 -19.69 22.35
CA GLN A 568 35.27 -18.97 21.79
C GLN A 568 34.69 -17.92 20.84
N VAL A 569 34.66 -16.69 21.28
CA VAL A 569 34.53 -15.57 20.39
C VAL A 569 35.71 -15.67 19.44
N GLU A 570 35.50 -16.00 18.16
CA GLU A 570 36.54 -15.84 17.16
C GLU A 570 37.09 -14.43 17.34
N ARG A 571 38.36 -14.35 17.68
CA ARG A 571 39.07 -13.10 17.86
C ARG A 571 38.93 -12.29 16.59
N VAL A 572 38.14 -11.23 16.65
CA VAL A 572 38.29 -10.15 15.70
C VAL A 572 39.71 -9.64 15.90
N PRO A 573 40.59 -9.62 14.89
CA PRO A 573 41.95 -9.14 15.05
C PRO A 573 41.94 -7.61 15.21
N PHE A 574 41.78 -7.18 16.47
CA PHE A 574 42.17 -5.83 16.83
C PHE A 574 43.67 -5.87 17.10
N GLY A 575 44.44 -5.12 16.30
CA GLY A 575 45.82 -4.91 16.57
C GLY A 575 46.05 -4.43 17.99
N ASN A 576 46.94 -5.07 18.66
CA ASN A 576 47.60 -4.85 19.94
C ASN A 576 47.21 -3.58 20.72
N GLN A 577 45.98 -3.43 21.17
CA GLN A 577 45.62 -2.50 22.25
C GLN A 577 44.47 -3.08 23.08
N SER A 578 44.75 -3.29 24.34
CA SER A 578 43.74 -3.60 25.35
C SER A 578 42.83 -2.39 25.53
N VAL A 579 41.68 -2.38 24.91
CA VAL A 579 40.68 -1.35 25.13
C VAL A 579 39.70 -1.84 26.19
N TRP A 580 40.01 -1.53 27.45
CA TRP A 580 39.03 -1.55 28.54
C TRP A 580 38.29 -0.22 28.51
N GLY A 581 37.02 -0.25 28.14
CA GLY A 581 36.13 0.88 28.31
C GLY A 581 35.69 1.59 27.05
N SER A 582 34.99 0.92 26.16
CA SER A 582 33.95 1.60 25.36
C SER A 582 32.88 0.58 24.95
N SER A 583 31.66 0.99 25.11
CA SER A 583 30.42 0.22 24.98
C SER A 583 29.99 -0.02 23.53
N ASN A 584 30.91 -0.13 22.59
CA ASN A 584 30.58 -0.40 21.18
C ASN A 584 31.13 -1.78 20.78
N LEU A 585 30.32 -2.82 20.95
CA LEU A 585 30.53 -4.07 20.24
C LEU A 585 30.25 -3.82 18.76
N PRO A 586 31.18 -4.12 17.85
CA PRO A 586 30.92 -3.95 16.42
C PRO A 586 29.87 -4.96 15.98
N ILE A 587 28.68 -4.46 15.73
CA ILE A 587 27.64 -5.22 15.03
C ILE A 587 28.17 -5.45 13.60
N LYS A 588 28.21 -6.70 13.16
CA LYS A 588 28.59 -6.99 11.76
C LYS A 588 27.64 -6.25 10.83
N PRO A 589 28.15 -5.54 9.84
CA PRO A 589 27.30 -4.97 8.81
C PRO A 589 26.44 -6.07 8.19
N THR A 590 25.14 -5.87 8.18
CA THR A 590 24.19 -6.77 7.53
C THR A 590 23.69 -6.07 6.28
N GLY A 591 23.85 -6.72 5.15
CA GLY A 591 23.43 -6.21 3.86
C GLY A 591 24.52 -6.39 2.81
N GLY A 592 24.15 -6.38 1.57
CA GLY A 592 25.03 -6.65 0.45
C GLY A 592 25.64 -5.40 -0.19
N SER A 593 25.25 -4.20 0.25
CA SER A 593 25.60 -2.90 -0.39
C SER A 593 25.41 -2.92 -1.92
N GLN A 594 24.48 -3.75 -2.38
CA GLN A 594 24.18 -3.84 -3.80
C GLN A 594 23.09 -2.84 -4.15
N PRO A 595 23.15 -2.23 -5.31
CA PRO A 595 22.09 -1.37 -5.77
C PRO A 595 20.79 -2.16 -5.95
N HIS A 596 19.70 -1.58 -5.52
CA HIS A 596 18.36 -2.11 -5.78
C HIS A 596 17.78 -1.52 -7.08
N ASN A 597 16.85 -2.24 -7.66
CA ASN A 597 16.11 -1.75 -8.81
C ASN A 597 15.19 -0.59 -8.41
N ASN A 598 15.36 0.55 -9.07
CA ASN A 598 14.57 1.76 -8.85
C ASN A 598 13.49 1.97 -9.92
N MET A 599 13.38 1.01 -10.85
CA MET A 599 12.43 1.09 -11.95
C MET A 599 11.08 0.49 -11.55
N PRO A 600 9.97 1.22 -11.69
CA PRO A 600 8.62 0.65 -11.55
C PRO A 600 8.35 -0.39 -12.65
N PRO A 601 7.29 -1.22 -12.53
CA PRO A 601 6.84 -2.04 -13.65
C PRO A 601 6.61 -1.16 -14.90
N TYR A 602 7.16 -1.54 -16.03
CA TYR A 602 7.12 -0.73 -17.25
C TYR A 602 6.82 -1.58 -18.49
N LEU A 603 6.31 -0.91 -19.51
CA LEU A 603 6.27 -1.39 -20.87
C LEU A 603 7.26 -0.55 -21.70
N ALA A 604 8.28 -1.18 -22.25
CA ALA A 604 9.20 -0.48 -23.14
C ALA A 604 8.57 -0.28 -24.52
N VAL A 605 8.61 0.93 -24.99
CA VAL A 605 8.12 1.33 -26.32
C VAL A 605 9.17 2.17 -27.02
N TYR A 606 9.11 2.23 -28.35
CA TYR A 606 9.96 3.16 -29.11
C TYR A 606 9.39 4.57 -28.99
N VAL A 607 10.23 5.48 -28.58
CA VAL A 607 9.90 6.90 -28.37
C VAL A 607 10.72 7.75 -29.33
N TRP A 608 10.06 8.66 -30.03
CA TRP A 608 10.66 9.54 -31.02
C TRP A 608 10.28 10.98 -30.77
N LYS A 609 11.25 11.89 -30.81
CA LYS A 609 11.04 13.34 -30.73
C LYS A 609 11.16 13.93 -32.14
N ARG A 610 10.22 14.76 -32.56
CA ARG A 610 10.33 15.48 -33.80
C ARG A 610 11.33 16.63 -33.66
N ILE A 611 12.34 16.67 -34.52
CA ILE A 611 13.41 17.67 -34.49
C ILE A 611 13.43 18.59 -35.72
N GLY A 612 12.74 18.19 -36.81
CA GLY A 612 12.64 18.97 -38.03
C GLY A 612 11.42 18.63 -38.90
#